data_6df1c9d64dd6a7493781975caf79da42
#
_entry.id   6df1c9d64dd6a7493781975caf79da42
#
_cell.length_a   1.000
_cell.length_b   1.000
_cell.length_c   1.000
_cell.angle_alpha   90.00
_cell.angle_beta   90.00
_cell.angle_gamma   90.00
#
_symmetry.space_group_name_H-M   'P 1'
#
loop_
_entity.id
_entity.type
_entity.pdbx_description
1 polymer ?
#
loop_
_entity_poly.entity_id
_entity_poly.type
_entity_poly.pdbx_seq_one_letter_code
_entity_poly.pdbx_strand_id
1 'polypeptide(L)'
;AKKSDMEALSKATGGTIVTNIDDLSGDDLGAAAKVDERKIGESDMVFFTGCPQAKSVSVLLRGGTEHVVDELRRAFDDAVGVISVAWEDGAVVTGGGSVLASISRDLRIYAEGIGGREQMAIEAFAGALEVIPRTLAENAGLDPVNTIIEVRKAHAEGKSTFGVNVYEGGVMDMKKANVLEPLRVVEQAIQSATETAVMILRIDDVISSKAVSG
;
A
#
# COMPACT_ATOMS: atom_id res chain seq x y z
N ALA A 1 -10.35 -15.56 -26.05
CA ALA A 1 -10.33 -14.71 -24.86
C ALA A 1 -9.65 -15.48 -23.71
N LYS A 2 -9.01 -14.79 -22.80
CA LYS A 2 -8.45 -15.42 -21.61
C LYS A 2 -9.58 -15.81 -20.64
N LYS A 3 -9.37 -16.82 -19.82
CA LYS A 3 -10.39 -17.28 -18.84
C LYS A 3 -10.83 -16.13 -17.90
N SER A 4 -9.88 -15.32 -17.44
CA SER A 4 -10.15 -14.14 -16.62
C SER A 4 -11.09 -13.13 -17.27
N ASP A 5 -10.95 -12.92 -18.58
CA ASP A 5 -11.76 -11.96 -19.34
C ASP A 5 -13.20 -12.48 -19.50
N MET A 6 -13.34 -13.79 -19.71
CA MET A 6 -14.66 -14.44 -19.78
C MET A 6 -15.39 -14.40 -18.43
N GLU A 7 -14.68 -14.64 -17.33
CA GLU A 7 -15.23 -14.53 -15.99
C GLU A 7 -15.66 -13.09 -15.65
N ALA A 8 -14.86 -12.08 -16.05
CA ALA A 8 -15.20 -10.68 -15.90
C ALA A 8 -16.43 -10.29 -16.72
N LEU A 9 -16.53 -10.75 -17.96
CA LEU A 9 -17.69 -10.52 -18.83
C LEU A 9 -18.95 -11.19 -18.27
N SER A 10 -18.87 -12.45 -17.82
CA SER A 10 -19.96 -13.14 -17.16
C SER A 10 -20.51 -12.34 -15.95
N LYS A 11 -19.61 -11.85 -15.09
CA LYS A 11 -19.97 -11.03 -13.93
C LYS A 11 -20.59 -9.68 -14.31
N ALA A 12 -20.16 -9.08 -15.42
CA ALA A 12 -20.67 -7.79 -15.89
C ALA A 12 -22.02 -7.91 -16.59
N THR A 13 -22.19 -8.92 -17.46
CA THR A 13 -23.37 -9.09 -18.32
C THR A 13 -24.44 -9.99 -17.71
N GLY A 14 -24.08 -10.82 -16.71
CA GLY A 14 -24.94 -11.84 -16.15
C GLY A 14 -25.06 -13.12 -16.97
N GLY A 15 -24.28 -13.23 -18.06
CA GLY A 15 -24.26 -14.44 -18.89
C GLY A 15 -23.44 -15.58 -18.28
N THR A 16 -23.76 -16.81 -18.66
CA THR A 16 -23.07 -18.02 -18.26
C THR A 16 -21.96 -18.38 -19.23
N ILE A 17 -20.83 -18.86 -18.72
CA ILE A 17 -19.74 -19.32 -19.56
C ILE A 17 -20.02 -20.79 -19.95
N VAL A 18 -20.21 -21.05 -21.23
CA VAL A 18 -20.35 -22.38 -21.78
C VAL A 18 -19.09 -22.76 -22.57
N THR A 19 -18.68 -24.00 -22.50
CA THR A 19 -17.48 -24.52 -23.16
C THR A 19 -17.76 -25.14 -24.51
N ASN A 20 -18.99 -25.57 -24.74
CA ASN A 20 -19.43 -26.16 -25.99
C ASN A 20 -20.61 -25.34 -26.58
N ILE A 21 -20.55 -25.07 -27.87
CA ILE A 21 -21.60 -24.28 -28.54
C ILE A 21 -22.94 -25.04 -28.58
N ASP A 22 -22.91 -26.36 -28.62
CA ASP A 22 -24.10 -27.19 -28.61
C ASP A 22 -24.91 -27.13 -27.31
N ASP A 23 -24.26 -26.74 -26.20
CA ASP A 23 -24.87 -26.60 -24.90
C ASP A 23 -25.44 -25.20 -24.65
N LEU A 24 -25.27 -24.25 -25.59
CA LEU A 24 -25.72 -22.86 -25.46
C LEU A 24 -27.24 -22.76 -25.52
N SER A 25 -27.82 -22.21 -24.48
CA SER A 25 -29.25 -21.95 -24.37
C SER A 25 -29.56 -20.45 -24.24
N GLY A 26 -30.84 -20.08 -24.39
CA GLY A 26 -31.29 -18.71 -24.19
C GLY A 26 -31.06 -18.19 -22.77
N ASP A 27 -31.03 -19.09 -21.79
CA ASP A 27 -30.85 -18.76 -20.36
C ASP A 27 -29.40 -18.41 -20.02
N ASP A 28 -28.46 -18.78 -20.92
CA ASP A 28 -27.03 -18.51 -20.74
C ASP A 28 -26.63 -17.11 -21.24
N LEU A 29 -27.56 -16.41 -21.92
CA LEU A 29 -27.28 -15.12 -22.51
C LEU A 29 -27.21 -14.02 -21.45
N GLY A 30 -26.17 -13.20 -21.53
CA GLY A 30 -26.04 -11.97 -20.77
C GLY A 30 -26.69 -10.78 -21.47
N ALA A 31 -26.74 -9.64 -20.81
CA ALA A 31 -27.30 -8.40 -21.37
C ALA A 31 -26.28 -7.25 -21.30
N ALA A 32 -26.25 -6.46 -22.36
CA ALA A 32 -25.53 -5.20 -22.44
C ALA A 32 -26.32 -4.20 -23.29
N ALA A 33 -26.28 -2.91 -22.94
CA ALA A 33 -26.97 -1.90 -23.73
C ALA A 33 -26.30 -1.68 -25.08
N LYS A 34 -24.98 -1.82 -25.15
CA LYS A 34 -24.20 -1.67 -26.36
C LYS A 34 -22.96 -2.55 -26.34
N VAL A 35 -22.68 -3.16 -27.50
CA VAL A 35 -21.43 -3.86 -27.78
C VAL A 35 -20.81 -3.22 -29.02
N ASP A 36 -19.60 -2.70 -28.90
CA ASP A 36 -18.90 -2.10 -30.04
C ASP A 36 -17.41 -2.48 -30.03
N GLU A 37 -16.86 -2.57 -31.23
CA GLU A 37 -15.43 -2.79 -31.45
C GLU A 37 -14.76 -1.43 -31.67
N ARG A 38 -13.62 -1.21 -31.01
CA ARG A 38 -12.82 0.01 -31.13
C ARG A 38 -11.35 -0.34 -31.28
N LYS A 39 -10.70 0.29 -32.22
CA LYS A 39 -9.24 0.22 -32.31
C LYS A 39 -8.59 1.18 -31.31
N ILE A 40 -7.82 0.64 -30.39
CA ILE A 40 -7.06 1.40 -29.41
C ILE A 40 -5.56 1.13 -29.64
N GLY A 41 -4.84 2.11 -30.19
CA GLY A 41 -3.48 1.89 -30.63
C GLY A 41 -3.43 0.87 -31.77
N GLU A 42 -2.70 -0.22 -31.59
CA GLU A 42 -2.60 -1.33 -32.55
C GLU A 42 -3.54 -2.50 -32.24
N SER A 43 -4.29 -2.44 -31.13
CA SER A 43 -5.17 -3.53 -30.70
C SER A 43 -6.64 -3.23 -30.97
N ASP A 44 -7.35 -4.22 -31.51
CA ASP A 44 -8.81 -4.19 -31.64
C ASP A 44 -9.42 -4.72 -30.34
N MET A 45 -10.27 -3.90 -29.69
CA MET A 45 -10.89 -4.20 -28.42
C MET A 45 -12.40 -4.14 -28.51
N VAL A 46 -13.09 -5.11 -27.91
CA VAL A 46 -14.55 -5.16 -27.83
C VAL A 46 -14.99 -4.57 -26.48
N PHE A 47 -15.89 -3.60 -26.55
CA PHE A 47 -16.45 -2.90 -25.40
C PHE A 47 -17.89 -3.31 -25.15
N PHE A 48 -18.18 -3.77 -23.94
CA PHE A 48 -19.51 -4.04 -23.42
C PHE A 48 -19.89 -2.92 -22.47
N THR A 49 -20.90 -2.13 -22.80
CA THR A 49 -21.32 -0.97 -22.02
C THR A 49 -22.79 -1.03 -21.63
N GLY A 50 -23.13 -0.42 -20.49
CA GLY A 50 -24.49 -0.44 -19.96
C GLY A 50 -24.96 -1.82 -19.53
N CYS A 51 -24.08 -2.63 -18.94
CA CYS A 51 -24.42 -3.93 -18.39
C CYS A 51 -25.30 -3.77 -17.14
N PRO A 52 -26.39 -4.54 -17.00
CA PRO A 52 -27.37 -4.34 -15.90
C PRO A 52 -26.84 -4.79 -14.54
N GLN A 53 -25.85 -5.67 -14.50
CA GLN A 53 -25.23 -6.17 -13.27
C GLN A 53 -23.74 -5.80 -13.27
N ALA A 54 -23.42 -4.54 -13.00
CA ALA A 54 -22.04 -4.04 -12.99
C ALA A 54 -21.21 -4.57 -11.79
N LYS A 55 -21.09 -5.90 -11.67
CA LYS A 55 -20.24 -6.57 -10.65
C LYS A 55 -18.77 -6.67 -11.08
N SER A 56 -18.44 -6.25 -12.29
CA SER A 56 -17.09 -6.18 -12.82
C SER A 56 -16.96 -4.97 -13.73
N VAL A 57 -15.84 -4.26 -13.60
CA VAL A 57 -15.49 -3.13 -14.46
C VAL A 57 -14.06 -3.33 -14.97
N SER A 58 -13.80 -2.80 -16.17
CA SER A 58 -12.44 -2.78 -16.73
C SER A 58 -11.94 -1.35 -16.79
N VAL A 59 -10.71 -1.14 -16.36
CA VAL A 59 -10.02 0.15 -16.45
C VAL A 59 -8.95 0.07 -17.53
N LEU A 60 -9.07 0.89 -18.57
CA LEU A 60 -8.08 0.97 -19.62
C LEU A 60 -7.05 2.05 -19.30
N LEU A 61 -5.83 1.63 -18.97
CA LEU A 61 -4.70 2.53 -18.73
C LEU A 61 -3.96 2.76 -20.07
N ARG A 62 -3.66 4.02 -20.36
CA ARG A 62 -2.97 4.43 -21.57
C ARG A 62 -1.78 5.32 -21.25
N GLY A 63 -0.67 5.12 -21.94
CA GLY A 63 0.55 5.91 -21.78
C GLY A 63 1.35 5.98 -23.08
N GLY A 64 2.29 6.90 -23.12
CA GLY A 64 3.14 7.10 -24.32
C GLY A 64 4.20 6.01 -24.52
N THR A 65 4.54 5.27 -23.45
CA THR A 65 5.50 4.16 -23.48
C THR A 65 5.01 3.02 -22.60
N GLU A 66 5.54 1.82 -22.82
CA GLU A 66 5.24 0.63 -22.02
C GLU A 66 5.61 0.84 -20.53
N HIS A 67 6.77 1.43 -20.26
CA HIS A 67 7.19 1.75 -18.89
C HIS A 67 6.22 2.69 -18.15
N VAL A 68 5.67 3.68 -18.85
CA VAL A 68 4.67 4.59 -18.29
C VAL A 68 3.37 3.83 -17.98
N VAL A 69 2.95 2.92 -18.86
CA VAL A 69 1.74 2.10 -18.63
C VAL A 69 1.93 1.15 -17.45
N ASP A 70 3.09 0.50 -17.34
CA ASP A 70 3.43 -0.39 -16.24
C ASP A 70 3.46 0.35 -14.89
N GLU A 71 3.98 1.58 -14.87
CA GLU A 71 3.99 2.41 -13.67
C GLU A 71 2.58 2.87 -13.28
N LEU A 72 1.78 3.31 -14.25
CA LEU A 72 0.36 3.64 -14.03
C LEU A 72 -0.43 2.44 -13.51
N ARG A 73 -0.14 1.23 -14.02
CA ARG A 73 -0.78 0.02 -13.54
C ARG A 73 -0.44 -0.26 -12.10
N ARG A 74 0.85 -0.20 -11.72
CA ARG A 74 1.28 -0.39 -10.33
C ARG A 74 0.63 0.63 -9.39
N ALA A 75 0.69 1.92 -9.75
CA ALA A 75 0.08 2.98 -8.96
C ALA A 75 -1.44 2.82 -8.81
N PHE A 76 -2.12 2.35 -9.87
CA PHE A 76 -3.55 2.08 -9.83
C PHE A 76 -3.88 0.87 -8.93
N ASP A 77 -3.14 -0.23 -9.06
CA ASP A 77 -3.32 -1.43 -8.24
C ASP A 77 -3.07 -1.12 -6.75
N ASP A 78 -2.03 -0.34 -6.44
CA ASP A 78 -1.72 0.12 -5.09
C ASP A 78 -2.84 1.01 -4.52
N ALA A 79 -3.34 1.96 -5.29
CA ALA A 79 -4.42 2.85 -4.86
C ALA A 79 -5.72 2.07 -4.58
N VAL A 80 -6.10 1.13 -5.45
CA VAL A 80 -7.27 0.27 -5.25
C VAL A 80 -7.07 -0.63 -4.03
N GLY A 81 -5.87 -1.19 -3.85
CA GLY A 81 -5.52 -2.02 -2.69
C GLY A 81 -5.67 -1.25 -1.38
N VAL A 82 -5.13 -0.03 -1.31
CA VAL A 82 -5.23 0.84 -0.13
C VAL A 82 -6.69 1.17 0.21
N ILE A 83 -7.51 1.53 -0.79
CA ILE A 83 -8.93 1.83 -0.60
C ILE A 83 -9.69 0.60 -0.14
N SER A 84 -9.41 -0.58 -0.72
CA SER A 84 -10.06 -1.84 -0.36
C SER A 84 -9.79 -2.18 1.10
N VAL A 85 -8.53 -2.16 1.53
CA VAL A 85 -8.14 -2.44 2.92
C VAL A 85 -8.75 -1.43 3.90
N ALA A 86 -8.70 -0.13 3.57
CA ALA A 86 -9.29 0.91 4.42
C ALA A 86 -10.81 0.73 4.55
N TRP A 87 -11.48 0.29 3.48
CA TRP A 87 -12.92 0.01 3.50
C TRP A 87 -13.28 -1.24 4.31
N GLU A 88 -12.51 -2.31 4.14
CA GLU A 88 -12.72 -3.58 4.86
C GLU A 88 -12.55 -3.41 6.36
N ASP A 89 -11.49 -2.73 6.80
CA ASP A 89 -11.12 -2.59 8.20
C ASP A 89 -11.82 -1.43 8.89
N GLY A 90 -12.26 -0.43 8.13
CA GLY A 90 -12.85 0.79 8.67
C GLY A 90 -11.89 1.62 9.55
N ALA A 91 -10.57 1.37 9.44
CA ALA A 91 -9.56 1.99 10.28
C ALA A 91 -8.41 2.58 9.43
N VAL A 92 -8.13 3.85 9.67
CA VAL A 92 -7.01 4.57 9.04
C VAL A 92 -6.20 5.33 10.08
N VAL A 93 -4.95 5.56 9.77
CA VAL A 93 -4.01 6.35 10.57
C VAL A 93 -3.45 7.49 9.73
N THR A 94 -2.81 8.45 10.37
CA THR A 94 -2.17 9.58 9.67
C THR A 94 -0.81 9.17 9.12
N GLY A 95 -0.58 9.52 7.85
CA GLY A 95 0.68 9.25 7.14
C GLY A 95 1.81 10.23 7.48
N GLY A 96 2.76 10.39 6.55
CA GLY A 96 3.92 11.26 6.75
C GLY A 96 4.82 10.84 7.92
N GLY A 97 4.77 9.57 8.34
CA GLY A 97 5.50 9.04 9.48
C GLY A 97 4.99 9.48 10.85
N SER A 98 3.83 10.17 10.93
CA SER A 98 3.28 10.73 12.17
C SER A 98 2.98 9.65 13.22
N VAL A 99 2.34 8.54 12.82
CA VAL A 99 2.00 7.44 13.73
C VAL A 99 3.25 6.80 14.30
N LEU A 100 4.25 6.52 13.46
CA LEU A 100 5.51 5.91 13.91
C LEU A 100 6.28 6.81 14.87
N ALA A 101 6.26 8.13 14.63
CA ALA A 101 6.84 9.10 15.55
C ALA A 101 6.08 9.17 16.89
N SER A 102 4.74 9.04 16.89
CA SER A 102 3.93 8.93 18.10
C SER A 102 4.28 7.67 18.89
N ILE A 103 4.31 6.51 18.23
CA ILE A 103 4.67 5.24 18.86
C ILE A 103 6.09 5.30 19.42
N SER A 104 7.05 5.87 18.67
CA SER A 104 8.42 6.06 19.16
C SER A 104 8.48 6.88 20.43
N ARG A 105 7.73 7.98 20.51
CA ARG A 105 7.64 8.81 21.71
C ARG A 105 7.09 8.04 22.90
N ASP A 106 5.98 7.34 22.71
CA ASP A 106 5.32 6.61 23.79
C ASP A 106 6.20 5.45 24.29
N LEU A 107 6.92 4.78 23.40
CA LEU A 107 7.92 3.76 23.75
C LEU A 107 9.07 4.33 24.57
N ARG A 108 9.56 5.54 24.28
CA ARG A 108 10.61 6.19 25.06
C ARG A 108 10.13 6.49 26.49
N ILE A 109 8.90 7.00 26.63
CA ILE A 109 8.30 7.24 27.93
C ILE A 109 8.15 5.93 28.71
N TYR A 110 7.70 4.87 28.04
CA TYR A 110 7.59 3.54 28.63
C TYR A 110 8.96 2.98 29.07
N ALA A 111 10.00 3.17 28.25
CA ALA A 111 11.36 2.73 28.54
C ALA A 111 11.94 3.32 29.83
N GLU A 112 11.65 4.61 30.10
CA GLU A 112 12.08 5.28 31.32
C GLU A 112 11.56 4.58 32.60
N GLY A 113 10.36 3.98 32.52
CA GLY A 113 9.78 3.23 33.67
C GLY A 113 10.35 1.82 33.84
N ILE A 114 11.01 1.25 32.81
CA ILE A 114 11.59 -0.10 32.87
C ILE A 114 13.00 -0.07 33.42
N GLY A 115 13.85 0.80 32.89
CA GLY A 115 15.26 0.90 33.27
C GLY A 115 16.12 -0.26 32.71
N GLY A 116 17.41 -0.21 33.01
CA GLY A 116 18.33 -1.31 32.73
C GLY A 116 18.62 -1.55 31.23
N ARG A 117 18.92 -2.81 30.89
CA ARG A 117 19.23 -3.20 29.50
C ARG A 117 18.01 -3.22 28.61
N GLU A 118 16.87 -3.55 29.18
CA GLU A 118 15.57 -3.54 28.49
C GLU A 118 15.21 -2.13 28.01
N GLN A 119 15.49 -1.11 28.80
CA GLN A 119 15.32 0.29 28.39
C GLN A 119 16.09 0.59 27.11
N MET A 120 17.36 0.19 27.03
CA MET A 120 18.20 0.43 25.85
C MET A 120 17.63 -0.26 24.60
N ALA A 121 17.10 -1.47 24.75
CA ALA A 121 16.48 -2.20 23.63
C ALA A 121 15.21 -1.50 23.15
N ILE A 122 14.35 -1.03 24.06
CA ILE A 122 13.12 -0.31 23.74
C ILE A 122 13.45 1.02 23.04
N GLU A 123 14.46 1.75 23.54
CA GLU A 123 14.91 3.01 22.92
C GLU A 123 15.49 2.80 21.51
N ALA A 124 16.24 1.70 21.28
CA ALA A 124 16.74 1.32 19.97
C ALA A 124 15.58 1.01 18.99
N PHE A 125 14.57 0.28 19.47
CA PHE A 125 13.37 0.00 18.66
C PHE A 125 12.59 1.29 18.36
N ALA A 126 12.39 2.16 19.33
CA ALA A 126 11.78 3.47 19.15
C ALA A 126 12.55 4.31 18.10
N GLY A 127 13.89 4.25 18.15
CA GLY A 127 14.75 4.90 17.16
C GLY A 127 14.58 4.34 15.74
N ALA A 128 14.37 3.02 15.62
CA ALA A 128 14.13 2.37 14.33
C ALA A 128 12.82 2.82 13.69
N LEU A 129 11.75 3.05 14.46
CA LEU A 129 10.49 3.57 13.95
C LEU A 129 10.63 4.97 13.36
N GLU A 130 11.53 5.79 13.89
CA GLU A 130 11.79 7.15 13.38
C GLU A 130 12.61 7.18 12.08
N VAL A 131 13.14 6.04 11.63
CA VAL A 131 13.83 5.97 10.33
C VAL A 131 12.87 6.33 9.20
N ILE A 132 11.59 5.96 9.28
CA ILE A 132 10.60 6.25 8.24
C ILE A 132 10.41 7.77 8.05
N PRO A 133 9.99 8.55 9.05
CA PRO A 133 9.86 10.01 8.86
C PRO A 133 11.20 10.70 8.55
N ARG A 134 12.33 10.16 9.02
CA ARG A 134 13.67 10.65 8.68
C ARG A 134 13.95 10.48 7.19
N THR A 135 13.75 9.28 6.65
CA THR A 135 13.97 8.98 5.23
C THR A 135 13.00 9.78 4.34
N LEU A 136 11.76 10.02 4.78
CA LEU A 136 10.84 10.91 4.07
C LEU A 136 11.41 12.32 3.96
N ALA A 137 11.98 12.86 5.04
CA ALA A 137 12.62 14.16 5.05
C ALA A 137 13.84 14.19 4.12
N GLU A 138 14.72 13.18 4.18
CA GLU A 138 15.89 13.05 3.31
C GLU A 138 15.50 13.03 1.83
N ASN A 139 14.52 12.19 1.46
CA ASN A 139 14.04 12.08 0.07
C ASN A 139 13.36 13.35 -0.43
N ALA A 140 12.78 14.14 0.46
CA ALA A 140 12.22 15.45 0.14
C ALA A 140 13.28 16.57 0.09
N GLY A 141 14.56 16.27 0.34
CA GLY A 141 15.63 17.26 0.37
C GLY A 141 15.63 18.15 1.61
N LEU A 142 14.94 17.75 2.67
CA LEU A 142 14.89 18.46 3.96
C LEU A 142 16.04 18.00 4.86
N ASP A 143 16.38 18.83 5.86
CA ASP A 143 17.27 18.40 6.94
C ASP A 143 16.55 17.36 7.83
N PRO A 144 16.95 16.08 7.81
CA PRO A 144 16.25 15.03 8.52
C PRO A 144 16.32 15.19 10.04
N VAL A 145 17.40 15.78 10.56
CA VAL A 145 17.56 15.98 12.01
C VAL A 145 16.60 17.05 12.51
N ASN A 146 16.59 18.21 11.86
CA ASN A 146 15.70 19.30 12.22
C ASN A 146 14.24 18.89 12.06
N THR A 147 13.89 18.21 10.96
CA THR A 147 12.52 17.75 10.71
C THR A 147 12.03 16.78 11.79
N ILE A 148 12.85 15.83 12.22
CA ILE A 148 12.48 14.92 13.32
C ILE A 148 12.30 15.66 14.65
N ILE A 149 13.14 16.64 14.94
CA ILE A 149 13.01 17.48 16.13
C ILE A 149 11.67 18.24 16.12
N GLU A 150 11.29 18.81 14.96
CA GLU A 150 10.01 19.50 14.80
C GLU A 150 8.81 18.56 14.97
N VAL A 151 8.85 17.35 14.38
CA VAL A 151 7.81 16.34 14.59
C VAL A 151 7.67 15.97 16.05
N ARG A 152 8.79 15.67 16.74
CA ARG A 152 8.79 15.34 18.17
C ARG A 152 8.24 16.49 19.02
N LYS A 153 8.60 17.72 18.70
CA LYS A 153 8.08 18.92 19.38
C LYS A 153 6.56 19.02 19.20
N ALA A 154 6.06 18.88 17.97
CA ALA A 154 4.62 18.91 17.71
C ALA A 154 3.88 17.83 18.51
N HIS A 155 4.41 16.61 18.55
CA HIS A 155 3.82 15.51 19.33
C HIS A 155 3.88 15.75 20.84
N ALA A 156 4.94 16.40 21.34
CA ALA A 156 5.03 16.80 22.76
C ALA A 156 3.97 17.84 23.12
N GLU A 157 3.56 18.68 22.18
CA GLU A 157 2.47 19.65 22.31
C GLU A 157 1.07 19.03 22.14
N GLY A 158 0.96 17.69 22.01
CA GLY A 158 -0.30 16.97 21.83
C GLY A 158 -0.80 16.89 20.39
N LYS A 159 -0.02 17.32 19.42
CA LYS A 159 -0.35 17.31 17.97
C LYS A 159 0.10 15.98 17.32
N SER A 160 -0.47 14.87 17.75
CA SER A 160 -0.08 13.51 17.29
C SER A 160 -0.32 13.22 15.81
N THR A 161 -1.11 14.04 15.11
CA THR A 161 -1.38 13.92 13.68
C THR A 161 -0.35 14.61 12.79
N PHE A 162 0.64 15.27 13.39
CA PHE A 162 1.66 16.00 12.65
C PHE A 162 2.75 15.06 12.12
N GLY A 163 3.07 15.17 10.84
CA GLY A 163 4.08 14.38 10.13
C GLY A 163 4.85 15.23 9.12
N VAL A 164 5.73 14.59 8.38
CA VAL A 164 6.62 15.25 7.39
C VAL A 164 5.85 15.65 6.14
N ASN A 165 5.87 16.93 5.80
CA ASN A 165 5.36 17.43 4.52
C ASN A 165 6.46 17.37 3.45
N VAL A 166 6.36 16.41 2.56
CA VAL A 166 7.36 16.18 1.50
C VAL A 166 7.22 17.13 0.32
N TYR A 167 6.11 17.86 0.19
CA TYR A 167 5.84 18.74 -0.95
C TYR A 167 6.27 20.19 -0.68
N GLU A 168 5.91 20.72 0.48
CA GLU A 168 6.17 22.12 0.85
C GLU A 168 7.33 22.26 1.84
N GLY A 169 7.77 21.13 2.39
CA GLY A 169 8.77 21.08 3.47
C GLY A 169 8.18 21.29 4.86
N GLY A 170 8.98 20.92 5.88
CA GLY A 170 8.60 21.07 7.27
C GLY A 170 7.58 20.04 7.78
N VAL A 171 6.80 20.41 8.76
CA VAL A 171 5.87 19.55 9.50
C VAL A 171 4.46 20.10 9.45
N MET A 172 3.48 19.27 9.14
CA MET A 172 2.06 19.68 9.06
C MET A 172 1.11 18.64 9.61
N ASP A 173 -0.16 19.03 9.80
CA ASP A 173 -1.24 18.13 10.22
C ASP A 173 -1.66 17.24 9.04
N MET A 174 -1.23 15.97 9.06
CA MET A 174 -1.51 14.97 8.02
C MET A 174 -3.00 14.67 7.89
N LYS A 175 -3.75 14.75 8.99
CA LYS A 175 -5.21 14.56 8.96
C LYS A 175 -5.91 15.66 8.15
N LYS A 176 -5.52 16.91 8.36
CA LYS A 176 -6.08 18.04 7.59
C LYS A 176 -5.65 18.02 6.13
N ALA A 177 -4.47 17.48 5.86
CA ALA A 177 -3.94 17.30 4.51
C ALA A 177 -4.53 16.08 3.77
N ASN A 178 -5.39 15.28 4.43
CA ASN A 178 -5.92 14.01 3.91
C ASN A 178 -4.82 12.99 3.53
N VAL A 179 -3.68 13.05 4.20
CA VAL A 179 -2.61 12.06 4.06
C VAL A 179 -2.85 10.96 5.09
N LEU A 180 -3.53 9.89 4.63
CA LEU A 180 -3.99 8.79 5.47
C LEU A 180 -3.45 7.46 4.93
N GLU A 181 -3.25 6.51 5.82
CA GLU A 181 -2.80 5.15 5.53
C GLU A 181 -3.75 4.14 6.20
N PRO A 182 -4.00 2.95 5.60
CA PRO A 182 -4.72 1.90 6.32
C PRO A 182 -3.94 1.44 7.55
N LEU A 183 -4.61 1.27 8.67
CA LEU A 183 -3.99 0.81 9.92
C LEU A 183 -3.25 -0.53 9.72
N ARG A 184 -3.88 -1.50 9.05
CA ARG A 184 -3.33 -2.84 8.75
C ARG A 184 -1.97 -2.78 8.07
N VAL A 185 -1.75 -1.82 7.16
CA VAL A 185 -0.47 -1.68 6.43
C VAL A 185 0.66 -1.31 7.40
N VAL A 186 0.40 -0.36 8.30
CA VAL A 186 1.38 0.08 9.30
C VAL A 186 1.66 -1.02 10.33
N GLU A 187 0.61 -1.69 10.83
CA GLU A 187 0.75 -2.83 11.75
C GLU A 187 1.57 -3.95 11.14
N GLN A 188 1.25 -4.36 9.90
CA GLN A 188 1.96 -5.41 9.20
C GLN A 188 3.42 -5.06 8.94
N ALA A 189 3.72 -3.81 8.61
CA ALA A 189 5.09 -3.34 8.42
C ALA A 189 5.91 -3.46 9.70
N ILE A 190 5.37 -3.02 10.83
CA ILE A 190 6.03 -3.11 12.13
C ILE A 190 6.22 -4.57 12.54
N GLN A 191 5.19 -5.39 12.40
CA GLN A 191 5.22 -6.81 12.77
C GLN A 191 6.27 -7.57 11.95
N SER A 192 6.21 -7.48 10.63
CA SER A 192 7.14 -8.20 9.74
C SER A 192 8.60 -7.77 9.95
N ALA A 193 8.83 -6.47 10.14
CA ALA A 193 10.17 -5.95 10.43
C ALA A 193 10.70 -6.47 11.77
N THR A 194 9.84 -6.50 12.78
CA THR A 194 10.18 -7.01 14.12
C THR A 194 10.48 -8.50 14.09
N GLU A 195 9.65 -9.31 13.45
CA GLU A 195 9.87 -10.75 13.29
C GLU A 195 11.19 -11.04 12.58
N THR A 196 11.48 -10.31 11.51
CA THR A 196 12.74 -10.44 10.76
C THR A 196 13.94 -10.07 11.62
N ALA A 197 13.87 -8.96 12.36
CA ALA A 197 14.94 -8.55 13.27
C ALA A 197 15.18 -9.59 14.38
N VAL A 198 14.11 -10.13 14.98
CA VAL A 198 14.20 -11.18 15.99
C VAL A 198 14.83 -12.46 15.42
N MET A 199 14.48 -12.86 14.18
CA MET A 199 15.11 -14.01 13.53
C MET A 199 16.62 -13.80 13.37
N ILE A 200 17.05 -12.61 12.93
CA ILE A 200 18.49 -12.29 12.78
C ILE A 200 19.19 -12.29 14.14
N LEU A 201 18.59 -11.71 15.17
CA LEU A 201 19.17 -11.65 16.51
C LEU A 201 19.28 -13.03 17.20
N ARG A 202 18.53 -14.03 16.74
CA ARG A 202 18.62 -15.43 17.22
C ARG A 202 19.73 -16.25 16.57
N ILE A 203 20.45 -15.71 15.59
CA ILE A 203 21.54 -16.40 14.92
C ILE A 203 22.77 -16.35 15.83
N ASP A 204 23.18 -17.53 16.33
CA ASP A 204 24.35 -17.65 17.22
C ASP A 204 25.65 -17.78 16.44
N ASP A 205 25.61 -18.44 15.26
CA ASP A 205 26.81 -18.71 14.46
C ASP A 205 26.50 -18.70 12.95
N VAL A 206 27.45 -18.27 12.15
CA VAL A 206 27.37 -18.24 10.68
C VAL A 206 28.51 -19.06 10.08
N ILE A 207 28.17 -20.23 9.52
CA ILE A 207 29.11 -21.11 8.85
C ILE A 207 29.12 -20.78 7.36
N SER A 208 30.26 -20.25 6.88
CA SER A 208 30.49 -20.05 5.45
C SER A 208 30.95 -21.34 4.79
N SER A 209 30.21 -21.88 3.83
CA SER A 209 30.66 -22.98 2.97
C SER A 209 31.10 -22.44 1.61
N LYS A 210 32.28 -22.87 1.11
CA LYS A 210 32.62 -22.64 -0.29
C LYS A 210 31.75 -23.53 -1.16
N ALA A 211 31.16 -22.95 -2.21
CA ALA A 211 30.49 -23.74 -3.24
C ALA A 211 31.54 -24.76 -3.81
N VAL A 212 31.23 -26.04 -3.67
CA VAL A 212 32.01 -27.09 -4.35
C VAL A 212 31.63 -26.96 -5.82
N SER A 213 32.59 -26.44 -6.61
CA SER A 213 32.47 -26.47 -8.07
C SER A 213 32.60 -27.93 -8.49
N GLY A 214 31.45 -28.54 -8.86
CA GLY A 214 31.39 -29.80 -9.60
C GLY A 214 31.42 -29.54 -11.10
#